data_265237ff4ed2846ae890f783284d144b
#
_entry.id   265237ff4ed2846ae890f783284d144b
#
_cell.length_a   1.000
_cell.length_b   1.000
_cell.length_c   1.000
_cell.angle_alpha   90.00
_cell.angle_beta   90.00
_cell.angle_gamma   90.00
#
_symmetry.space_group_name_H-M   'P 1'
#
loop_
_entity.id
_entity.type
_entity.pdbx_description
1 polymer ?
#
loop_
_entity_poly.entity_id
_entity_poly.type
_entity_poly.pdbx_seq_one_letter_code
_entity_poly.pdbx_strand_id
1 'polypeptide(L)'
;MALTAHSTIGDWLNDEVGGPLVRRLFEQTGADPELLTPVLGLPLQQLVAMSQGALPQSVVDDLVRAANGGIIPEDTDTAGWTEKPTTGRFAGQTVIVTGAASGIGRATASRIAREGGRVIAADISAEKLDALKAEFPDVVTVAGDLTQQSAIDAVIAAAGDRIDALANVAGINDDFSPAGETTDAVWDRVIAINLTAPFKLMRAVLPLMEAAGSGSILNVSSEAGLRGNASGNAYTASKHGIIGVTKSAAFMYGPKGIRVNSVAPGGVATGIPMPPNMSEYGSGRLAPFQQSIPTVATAEHLAASITFLLSDDAVNINGVVLASDGGWSVQ
;
A
#
# COMPACT_ATOMS: atom_id res chain seq x y z
N MET A 1 -4.79 -17.97 26.14
CA MET A 1 -5.16 -18.34 24.76
C MET A 1 -3.90 -18.86 24.08
N ALA A 2 -4.01 -19.78 23.12
CA ALA A 2 -2.84 -20.17 22.34
C ALA A 2 -2.37 -18.98 21.50
N LEU A 3 -1.06 -18.70 21.50
CA LEU A 3 -0.50 -17.65 20.65
C LEU A 3 -0.39 -18.15 19.21
N THR A 4 -0.92 -17.38 18.26
CA THR A 4 -0.88 -17.68 16.83
C THR A 4 -0.08 -16.62 16.07
N ALA A 5 0.21 -16.83 14.79
CA ALA A 5 0.81 -15.83 13.93
C ALA A 5 -0.09 -14.56 13.79
N HIS A 6 -1.39 -14.71 14.03
CA HIS A 6 -2.38 -13.64 13.98
C HIS A 6 -2.62 -12.97 15.34
N SER A 7 -2.14 -13.53 16.44
CA SER A 7 -2.13 -12.83 17.73
C SER A 7 -1.28 -11.56 17.63
N THR A 8 -1.70 -10.48 18.31
CA THR A 8 -0.99 -9.20 18.21
C THR A 8 0.41 -9.26 18.80
N ILE A 9 1.31 -8.42 18.33
CA ILE A 9 2.67 -8.27 18.91
C ILE A 9 2.57 -7.94 20.40
N GLY A 10 1.56 -7.14 20.80
CA GLY A 10 1.28 -6.81 22.18
C GLY A 10 0.89 -8.05 23.01
N ASP A 11 0.03 -8.93 22.49
CA ASP A 11 -0.36 -10.18 23.15
C ASP A 11 0.87 -11.08 23.32
N TRP A 12 1.69 -11.22 22.28
CA TRP A 12 2.93 -11.96 22.32
C TRP A 12 3.89 -11.43 23.39
N LEU A 13 4.10 -10.10 23.46
CA LEU A 13 5.02 -9.49 24.41
C LEU A 13 4.56 -9.59 25.87
N ASN A 14 3.24 -9.64 26.09
CA ASN A 14 2.64 -9.76 27.41
C ASN A 14 2.48 -11.21 27.87
N ASP A 15 2.65 -12.20 27.00
CA ASP A 15 2.55 -13.61 27.34
C ASP A 15 3.82 -14.11 28.04
N GLU A 16 3.66 -15.01 29.02
CA GLU A 16 4.77 -15.52 29.82
C GLU A 16 5.78 -16.35 29.01
N VAL A 17 5.33 -17.03 27.97
CA VAL A 17 6.16 -17.87 27.08
C VAL A 17 6.56 -17.11 25.81
N GLY A 18 5.60 -16.43 25.19
CA GLY A 18 5.80 -15.71 23.94
C GLY A 18 6.68 -14.48 24.08
N GLY A 19 6.55 -13.73 25.18
CA GLY A 19 7.27 -12.48 25.40
C GLY A 19 8.79 -12.63 25.38
N PRO A 20 9.38 -13.59 26.09
CA PRO A 20 10.83 -13.88 26.00
C PRO A 20 11.29 -14.30 24.59
N LEU A 21 10.45 -15.02 23.84
CA LEU A 21 10.77 -15.46 22.47
C LEU A 21 10.84 -14.29 21.51
N VAL A 22 9.85 -13.42 21.54
CA VAL A 22 9.81 -12.22 20.67
C VAL A 22 10.93 -11.25 21.03
N ARG A 23 11.19 -10.97 22.32
CA ARG A 23 12.30 -10.09 22.74
C ARG A 23 13.65 -10.63 22.27
N ARG A 24 13.90 -11.93 22.37
CA ARG A 24 15.13 -12.57 21.87
C ARG A 24 15.30 -12.41 20.37
N LEU A 25 14.21 -12.49 19.58
CA LEU A 25 14.24 -12.26 18.15
C LEU A 25 14.72 -10.83 17.85
N PHE A 26 14.20 -9.82 18.57
CA PHE A 26 14.61 -8.42 18.39
C PHE A 26 16.04 -8.15 18.83
N GLU A 27 16.50 -8.74 19.94
CA GLU A 27 17.90 -8.67 20.37
C GLU A 27 18.86 -9.20 19.28
N GLN A 28 18.49 -10.29 18.60
CA GLN A 28 19.29 -10.89 17.52
C GLN A 28 19.32 -10.01 16.24
N THR A 29 18.27 -9.25 15.99
CA THR A 29 18.20 -8.34 14.84
C THR A 29 18.76 -6.95 15.14
N GLY A 30 19.15 -6.66 16.38
CA GLY A 30 19.64 -5.35 16.82
C GLY A 30 18.56 -4.26 16.86
N ALA A 31 17.29 -4.64 16.80
CA ALA A 31 16.18 -3.70 16.87
C ALA A 31 15.80 -3.42 18.33
N ASP A 32 15.52 -2.14 18.63
CA ASP A 32 15.07 -1.73 19.96
C ASP A 32 13.60 -2.11 20.16
N PRO A 33 13.24 -2.89 21.21
CA PRO A 33 11.85 -3.23 21.51
C PRO A 33 10.92 -2.01 21.73
N GLU A 34 11.43 -0.85 22.13
CA GLU A 34 10.62 0.37 22.29
C GLU A 34 10.09 0.90 20.96
N LEU A 35 10.77 0.58 19.84
CA LEU A 35 10.30 0.90 18.48
C LEU A 35 9.04 0.11 18.07
N LEU A 36 8.65 -0.90 18.83
CA LEU A 36 7.45 -1.69 18.58
C LEU A 36 6.15 -1.03 19.06
N THR A 37 6.23 0.02 19.87
CA THR A 37 5.03 0.67 20.43
C THR A 37 3.97 0.99 19.37
N PRO A 38 4.30 1.55 18.19
CA PRO A 38 3.30 1.83 17.15
C PRO A 38 2.69 0.60 16.50
N VAL A 39 3.34 -0.56 16.60
CA VAL A 39 2.95 -1.80 15.92
C VAL A 39 2.42 -2.88 16.86
N LEU A 40 2.27 -2.59 18.16
CA LEU A 40 1.80 -3.56 19.16
C LEU A 40 0.43 -4.17 18.82
N GLY A 41 -0.43 -3.43 18.14
CA GLY A 41 -1.75 -3.90 17.69
C GLY A 41 -1.73 -4.75 16.40
N LEU A 42 -0.57 -4.91 15.75
CA LEU A 42 -0.47 -5.71 14.54
C LEU A 42 -0.28 -7.19 14.87
N PRO A 43 -0.80 -8.10 14.03
CA PRO A 43 -0.47 -9.51 14.08
C PRO A 43 1.03 -9.75 13.96
N LEU A 44 1.57 -10.75 14.69
CA LEU A 44 3.00 -11.07 14.65
C LEU A 44 3.50 -11.33 13.23
N GLN A 45 2.72 -11.99 12.39
CA GLN A 45 3.07 -12.25 10.98
C GLN A 45 3.34 -11.00 10.15
N GLN A 46 2.84 -9.82 10.54
CA GLN A 46 3.12 -8.57 9.83
C GLN A 46 4.59 -8.15 9.90
N LEU A 47 5.33 -8.67 10.89
CA LEU A 47 6.78 -8.48 10.95
C LEU A 47 7.50 -9.04 9.72
N VAL A 48 6.97 -10.12 9.12
CA VAL A 48 7.49 -10.68 7.85
C VAL A 48 7.40 -9.65 6.73
N ALA A 49 6.21 -9.06 6.55
CA ALA A 49 6.00 -8.03 5.53
C ALA A 49 6.86 -6.77 5.77
N MET A 50 6.99 -6.36 7.03
CA MET A 50 7.76 -5.17 7.43
C MET A 50 9.28 -5.39 7.30
N SER A 51 9.76 -6.62 7.44
CA SER A 51 11.19 -6.96 7.45
C SER A 51 11.87 -6.90 6.08
N GLN A 52 11.11 -6.68 4.99
CA GLN A 52 11.62 -6.64 3.62
C GLN A 52 12.38 -7.92 3.20
N GLY A 53 12.03 -9.06 3.78
CA GLY A 53 12.67 -10.35 3.52
C GLY A 53 13.78 -10.73 4.52
N ALA A 54 14.13 -9.82 5.46
CA ALA A 54 15.08 -10.16 6.53
C ALA A 54 14.50 -11.17 7.54
N LEU A 55 13.17 -11.22 7.70
CA LEU A 55 12.47 -12.18 8.55
C LEU A 55 11.61 -13.10 7.67
N PRO A 56 12.02 -14.35 7.39
CA PRO A 56 11.19 -15.28 6.63
C PRO A 56 10.01 -15.80 7.48
N GLN A 57 8.92 -16.22 6.82
CA GLN A 57 7.72 -16.77 7.46
C GLN A 57 8.05 -17.93 8.42
N SER A 58 9.04 -18.76 8.07
CA SER A 58 9.47 -19.89 8.91
C SER A 58 9.88 -19.48 10.33
N VAL A 59 10.43 -18.27 10.52
CA VAL A 59 10.79 -17.77 11.85
C VAL A 59 9.54 -17.49 12.69
N VAL A 60 8.51 -16.94 12.10
CA VAL A 60 7.20 -16.74 12.78
C VAL A 60 6.57 -18.10 13.10
N ASP A 61 6.60 -19.04 12.17
CA ASP A 61 6.09 -20.40 12.40
C ASP A 61 6.83 -21.11 13.54
N ASP A 62 8.16 -20.92 13.62
CA ASP A 62 8.98 -21.48 14.69
C ASP A 62 8.70 -20.85 16.06
N LEU A 63 8.45 -19.52 16.10
CA LEU A 63 7.99 -18.84 17.31
C LEU A 63 6.65 -19.40 17.78
N VAL A 64 5.70 -19.56 16.85
CA VAL A 64 4.37 -20.11 17.15
C VAL A 64 4.50 -21.54 17.70
N ARG A 65 5.32 -22.39 17.08
CA ARG A 65 5.60 -23.75 17.59
C ARG A 65 6.22 -23.73 18.98
N ALA A 66 7.23 -22.87 19.17
CA ALA A 66 7.93 -22.77 20.46
C ALA A 66 6.99 -22.33 21.59
N ALA A 67 6.09 -21.39 21.33
CA ALA A 67 5.11 -20.91 22.30
C ALA A 67 4.02 -21.96 22.63
N ASN A 68 3.73 -22.89 21.72
CA ASN A 68 2.63 -23.85 21.84
C ASN A 68 3.09 -25.31 21.92
N GLY A 69 4.28 -25.58 22.49
CA GLY A 69 4.75 -26.95 22.75
C GLY A 69 5.03 -27.78 21.49
N GLY A 70 5.40 -27.12 20.37
CA GLY A 70 5.75 -27.77 19.10
C GLY A 70 4.61 -27.86 18.09
N ILE A 71 3.42 -27.35 18.41
CA ILE A 71 2.24 -27.37 17.55
C ILE A 71 1.98 -25.97 17.01
N ILE A 72 1.54 -25.87 15.76
CA ILE A 72 0.92 -24.64 15.25
C ILE A 72 -0.59 -24.80 15.51
N PRO A 73 -1.18 -24.00 16.42
CA PRO A 73 -2.61 -24.07 16.71
C PRO A 73 -3.42 -23.70 15.45
N GLU A 74 -4.61 -24.30 15.29
CA GLU A 74 -5.57 -23.74 14.35
C GLU A 74 -5.93 -22.31 14.79
N ASP A 75 -5.89 -21.39 13.85
CA ASP A 75 -6.16 -19.99 14.12
C ASP A 75 -7.67 -19.79 14.32
N THR A 76 -8.09 -19.85 15.57
CA THR A 76 -9.50 -19.62 15.97
C THR A 76 -9.72 -18.19 16.43
N ASP A 77 -8.69 -17.34 16.46
CA ASP A 77 -8.79 -15.97 16.91
C ASP A 77 -9.35 -15.07 15.78
N THR A 78 -10.68 -14.97 15.74
CA THR A 78 -11.42 -14.07 14.86
C THR A 78 -11.62 -12.68 15.47
N ALA A 79 -10.92 -12.34 16.55
CA ALA A 79 -11.10 -11.06 17.26
C ALA A 79 -10.61 -9.84 16.45
N GLY A 80 -9.75 -10.05 15.42
CA GLY A 80 -9.28 -9.00 14.52
C GLY A 80 -10.17 -8.81 13.28
N TRP A 81 -9.92 -7.72 12.54
CA TRP A 81 -10.53 -7.53 11.24
C TRP A 81 -10.03 -8.60 10.25
N THR A 82 -10.95 -9.27 9.61
CA THR A 82 -10.66 -10.20 8.51
C THR A 82 -11.22 -9.65 7.21
N GLU A 83 -10.44 -9.79 6.15
CA GLU A 83 -10.88 -9.39 4.82
C GLU A 83 -12.11 -10.21 4.41
N LYS A 84 -13.15 -9.50 3.94
CA LYS A 84 -14.36 -10.10 3.37
C LYS A 84 -14.47 -9.72 1.90
N PRO A 85 -13.89 -10.50 0.98
CA PRO A 85 -14.02 -10.25 -0.46
C PRO A 85 -15.49 -10.37 -0.88
N THR A 86 -15.93 -9.47 -1.76
CA THR A 86 -17.29 -9.51 -2.34
C THR A 86 -17.23 -10.24 -3.67
N THR A 87 -17.81 -11.44 -3.72
CA THR A 87 -17.81 -12.25 -4.94
C THR A 87 -18.44 -11.50 -6.11
N GLY A 88 -17.70 -11.40 -7.22
CA GLY A 88 -18.17 -10.80 -8.48
C GLY A 88 -18.18 -9.28 -8.52
N ARG A 89 -17.64 -8.56 -7.51
CA ARG A 89 -17.60 -7.08 -7.50
C ARG A 89 -16.91 -6.51 -8.74
N PHE A 90 -15.87 -7.18 -9.23
CA PHE A 90 -15.11 -6.77 -10.43
C PHE A 90 -15.31 -7.75 -11.62
N ALA A 91 -16.36 -8.58 -11.57
CA ALA A 91 -16.60 -9.54 -12.65
C ALA A 91 -16.78 -8.84 -14.02
N GLY A 92 -16.01 -9.29 -15.02
CA GLY A 92 -16.01 -8.72 -16.36
C GLY A 92 -15.27 -7.38 -16.50
N GLN A 93 -14.61 -6.90 -15.45
CA GLN A 93 -13.83 -5.66 -15.46
C GLN A 93 -12.32 -5.94 -15.64
N THR A 94 -11.65 -5.09 -16.41
CA THR A 94 -10.19 -5.04 -16.53
C THR A 94 -9.65 -3.92 -15.65
N VAL A 95 -8.81 -4.27 -14.67
CA VAL A 95 -8.28 -3.34 -13.67
C VAL A 95 -6.75 -3.33 -13.71
N ILE A 96 -6.16 -2.17 -13.94
CA ILE A 96 -4.71 -1.96 -13.83
C ILE A 96 -4.37 -1.61 -12.38
N VAL A 97 -3.38 -2.30 -11.81
CA VAL A 97 -2.84 -2.00 -10.47
C VAL A 97 -1.34 -1.82 -10.57
N THR A 98 -0.83 -0.67 -10.14
CA THR A 98 0.61 -0.39 -10.09
C THR A 98 1.19 -0.63 -8.69
N GLY A 99 2.49 -0.95 -8.59
CA GLY A 99 3.10 -1.36 -7.32
C GLY A 99 2.58 -2.73 -6.86
N ALA A 100 2.13 -3.57 -7.81
CA ALA A 100 1.39 -4.79 -7.53
C ALA A 100 2.24 -5.96 -6.99
N ALA A 101 3.55 -5.79 -6.93
CA ALA A 101 4.46 -6.83 -6.44
C ALA A 101 4.53 -6.92 -4.90
N SER A 102 4.14 -5.87 -4.17
CA SER A 102 4.26 -5.82 -2.71
C SER A 102 3.24 -4.89 -2.04
N GLY A 103 3.12 -5.00 -0.72
CA GLY A 103 2.36 -4.07 0.12
C GLY A 103 0.93 -3.82 -0.36
N ILE A 104 0.51 -2.56 -0.33
CA ILE A 104 -0.86 -2.14 -0.67
C ILE A 104 -1.23 -2.54 -2.10
N GLY A 105 -0.29 -2.41 -3.06
CA GLY A 105 -0.54 -2.78 -4.47
C GLY A 105 -0.82 -4.27 -4.63
N ARG A 106 0.00 -5.14 -3.99
CA ARG A 106 -0.22 -6.59 -4.00
C ARG A 106 -1.55 -6.97 -3.35
N ALA A 107 -1.84 -6.42 -2.17
CA ALA A 107 -3.11 -6.69 -1.48
C ALA A 107 -4.32 -6.25 -2.34
N THR A 108 -4.22 -5.08 -3.00
CA THR A 108 -5.26 -4.59 -3.92
C THR A 108 -5.43 -5.51 -5.13
N ALA A 109 -4.34 -5.89 -5.79
CA ALA A 109 -4.38 -6.79 -6.95
C ALA A 109 -4.97 -8.16 -6.59
N SER A 110 -4.52 -8.74 -5.48
CA SER A 110 -5.02 -10.02 -4.95
C SER A 110 -6.50 -9.95 -4.62
N ARG A 111 -6.96 -8.87 -3.99
CA ARG A 111 -8.37 -8.69 -3.66
C ARG A 111 -9.24 -8.56 -4.91
N ILE A 112 -8.84 -7.74 -5.88
CA ILE A 112 -9.57 -7.59 -7.14
C ILE A 112 -9.65 -8.93 -7.89
N ALA A 113 -8.56 -9.74 -7.91
CA ALA A 113 -8.56 -11.07 -8.52
C ALA A 113 -9.56 -12.01 -7.81
N ARG A 114 -9.56 -12.04 -6.45
CA ARG A 114 -10.56 -12.82 -5.67
C ARG A 114 -11.99 -12.33 -5.88
N GLU A 115 -12.18 -11.07 -6.19
CA GLU A 115 -13.50 -10.47 -6.47
C GLU A 115 -13.90 -10.55 -7.96
N GLY A 116 -13.16 -11.34 -8.78
CA GLY A 116 -13.52 -11.73 -10.16
C GLY A 116 -13.03 -10.79 -11.25
N GLY A 117 -12.18 -9.82 -10.94
CA GLY A 117 -11.61 -8.88 -11.92
C GLY A 117 -10.41 -9.46 -12.68
N ARG A 118 -10.29 -9.08 -13.95
CA ARG A 118 -9.06 -9.29 -14.75
C ARG A 118 -8.03 -8.25 -14.33
N VAL A 119 -6.96 -8.67 -13.65
CA VAL A 119 -5.93 -7.76 -13.12
C VAL A 119 -4.75 -7.67 -14.08
N ILE A 120 -4.34 -6.43 -14.39
CA ILE A 120 -3.06 -6.12 -15.02
C ILE A 120 -2.15 -5.58 -13.91
N ALA A 121 -1.25 -6.40 -13.42
CA ALA A 121 -0.36 -6.12 -12.30
C ALA A 121 0.97 -5.55 -12.81
N ALA A 122 1.24 -4.28 -12.56
CA ALA A 122 2.46 -3.59 -13.00
C ALA A 122 3.38 -3.30 -11.81
N ASP A 123 4.66 -3.65 -11.95
CA ASP A 123 5.70 -3.36 -10.95
C ASP A 123 7.09 -3.40 -11.58
N ILE A 124 8.08 -2.84 -10.88
CA ILE A 124 9.47 -2.93 -11.31
C ILE A 124 10.10 -4.31 -11.02
N SER A 125 9.57 -5.05 -10.04
CA SER A 125 10.09 -6.35 -9.59
C SER A 125 9.41 -7.51 -10.31
N ALA A 126 10.04 -8.04 -11.36
CA ALA A 126 9.54 -9.21 -12.08
C ALA A 126 9.40 -10.44 -11.16
N GLU A 127 10.39 -10.70 -10.30
CA GLU A 127 10.39 -11.84 -9.36
C GLU A 127 9.16 -11.85 -8.45
N LYS A 128 8.84 -10.68 -7.86
CA LYS A 128 7.68 -10.57 -6.96
C LYS A 128 6.35 -10.62 -7.72
N LEU A 129 6.32 -10.16 -8.97
CA LEU A 129 5.16 -10.32 -9.85
C LEU A 129 4.94 -11.80 -10.20
N ASP A 130 6.00 -12.58 -10.42
CA ASP A 130 5.90 -14.02 -10.65
C ASP A 130 5.30 -14.76 -9.44
N ALA A 131 5.66 -14.34 -8.21
CA ALA A 131 5.04 -14.85 -7.00
C ALA A 131 3.54 -14.53 -6.90
N LEU A 132 3.11 -13.32 -7.31
CA LEU A 132 1.70 -12.97 -7.40
C LEU A 132 0.97 -13.82 -8.44
N LYS A 133 1.58 -14.02 -9.61
CA LYS A 133 1.02 -14.84 -10.69
C LYS A 133 0.92 -16.32 -10.29
N ALA A 134 1.85 -16.83 -9.51
CA ALA A 134 1.77 -18.22 -9.02
C ALA A 134 0.57 -18.41 -8.07
N GLU A 135 0.21 -17.40 -7.28
CA GLU A 135 -0.97 -17.43 -6.41
C GLU A 135 -2.27 -17.18 -7.20
N PHE A 136 -2.23 -16.31 -8.20
CA PHE A 136 -3.37 -15.93 -9.05
C PHE A 136 -3.00 -16.11 -10.54
N PRO A 137 -3.16 -17.31 -11.12
CA PRO A 137 -2.69 -17.61 -12.48
C PRO A 137 -3.31 -16.74 -13.60
N ASP A 138 -4.50 -16.19 -13.38
CA ASP A 138 -5.20 -15.34 -14.34
C ASP A 138 -4.72 -13.86 -14.33
N VAL A 139 -3.90 -13.48 -13.35
CA VAL A 139 -3.29 -12.14 -13.30
C VAL A 139 -2.28 -11.98 -14.42
N VAL A 140 -2.38 -10.90 -15.18
CA VAL A 140 -1.40 -10.51 -16.20
C VAL A 140 -0.36 -9.63 -15.58
N THR A 141 0.90 -10.04 -15.61
CA THR A 141 2.02 -9.30 -15.01
C THR A 141 2.80 -8.51 -16.06
N VAL A 142 3.16 -7.27 -15.73
CA VAL A 142 3.98 -6.38 -16.56
C VAL A 142 5.09 -5.81 -15.69
N ALA A 143 6.32 -6.30 -15.90
CA ALA A 143 7.49 -5.77 -15.20
C ALA A 143 8.06 -4.56 -15.97
N GLY A 144 8.30 -3.44 -15.26
CA GLY A 144 8.88 -2.25 -15.87
C GLY A 144 8.89 -1.03 -14.96
N ASP A 145 9.78 -0.10 -15.30
CA ASP A 145 9.87 1.21 -14.65
C ASP A 145 8.83 2.17 -15.25
N LEU A 146 7.79 2.48 -14.51
CA LEU A 146 6.68 3.34 -14.94
C LEU A 146 7.07 4.82 -15.14
N THR A 147 8.30 5.23 -14.84
CA THR A 147 8.83 6.53 -15.26
C THR A 147 9.13 6.56 -16.76
N GLN A 148 9.37 5.37 -17.37
CA GLN A 148 9.64 5.18 -18.79
C GLN A 148 8.35 4.99 -19.57
N GLN A 149 8.22 5.71 -20.71
CA GLN A 149 7.01 5.62 -21.55
C GLN A 149 6.78 4.20 -22.07
N SER A 150 7.84 3.47 -22.41
CA SER A 150 7.74 2.09 -22.90
C SER A 150 7.08 1.12 -21.91
N ALA A 151 7.30 1.31 -20.60
CA ALA A 151 6.63 0.50 -19.57
C ALA A 151 5.14 0.83 -19.49
N ILE A 152 4.76 2.12 -19.60
CA ILE A 152 3.37 2.54 -19.66
C ILE A 152 2.69 1.92 -20.89
N ASP A 153 3.33 2.01 -22.07
CA ASP A 153 2.79 1.45 -23.31
C ASP A 153 2.58 -0.08 -23.19
N ALA A 154 3.53 -0.79 -22.54
CA ALA A 154 3.40 -2.22 -22.27
C ALA A 154 2.22 -2.55 -21.35
N VAL A 155 1.97 -1.74 -20.30
CA VAL A 155 0.81 -1.90 -19.40
C VAL A 155 -0.50 -1.72 -20.18
N ILE A 156 -0.61 -0.69 -21.01
CA ILE A 156 -1.81 -0.43 -21.82
C ILE A 156 -2.02 -1.56 -22.84
N ALA A 157 -0.95 -2.00 -23.52
CA ALA A 157 -1.04 -3.11 -24.46
C ALA A 157 -1.50 -4.42 -23.79
N ALA A 158 -1.02 -4.71 -22.58
CA ALA A 158 -1.44 -5.87 -21.80
C ALA A 158 -2.92 -5.78 -21.33
N ALA A 159 -3.42 -4.57 -21.07
CA ALA A 159 -4.82 -4.34 -20.71
C ALA A 159 -5.76 -4.57 -21.91
N GLY A 160 -5.33 -4.21 -23.12
CA GLY A 160 -6.12 -4.30 -24.35
C GLY A 160 -7.07 -3.11 -24.52
N ASP A 161 -8.16 -3.33 -25.27
CA ASP A 161 -9.04 -2.25 -25.73
C ASP A 161 -10.02 -1.75 -24.67
N ARG A 162 -10.15 -2.44 -23.54
CA ARG A 162 -11.06 -2.07 -22.45
C ARG A 162 -10.32 -2.01 -21.12
N ILE A 163 -10.42 -0.86 -20.48
CA ILE A 163 -9.91 -0.60 -19.13
C ILE A 163 -11.03 0.01 -18.30
N ASP A 164 -11.51 -0.73 -17.31
CA ASP A 164 -12.63 -0.32 -16.45
C ASP A 164 -12.13 0.46 -15.23
N ALA A 165 -10.93 0.10 -14.71
CA ALA A 165 -10.36 0.80 -13.57
C ALA A 165 -8.82 0.86 -13.60
N LEU A 166 -8.28 1.90 -12.92
CA LEU A 166 -6.84 2.12 -12.70
C LEU A 166 -6.60 2.43 -11.22
N ALA A 167 -5.77 1.62 -10.56
CA ALA A 167 -5.23 1.89 -9.24
C ALA A 167 -3.75 2.30 -9.33
N ASN A 168 -3.46 3.58 -9.16
CA ASN A 168 -2.11 4.12 -9.03
C ASN A 168 -1.63 3.98 -7.59
N VAL A 169 -0.97 2.86 -7.28
CA VAL A 169 -0.50 2.52 -5.92
C VAL A 169 1.02 2.63 -5.80
N ALA A 170 1.76 2.44 -6.90
CA ALA A 170 3.22 2.54 -6.91
C ALA A 170 3.69 3.88 -6.33
N GLY A 171 4.68 3.83 -5.47
CA GLY A 171 5.27 5.01 -4.85
C GLY A 171 6.51 4.67 -4.03
N ILE A 172 7.30 5.69 -3.74
CA ILE A 172 8.52 5.62 -2.92
C ILE A 172 8.51 6.73 -1.87
N ASN A 173 9.23 6.52 -0.77
CA ASN A 173 9.53 7.56 0.20
C ASN A 173 10.64 8.50 -0.29
N ASP A 174 10.71 9.71 0.30
CA ASP A 174 11.89 10.55 0.28
C ASP A 174 12.79 10.26 1.50
N ASP A 175 13.88 10.99 1.65
CA ASP A 175 14.86 10.88 2.73
C ASP A 175 14.53 11.76 3.95
N PHE A 176 13.28 12.19 4.08
CA PHE A 176 12.79 13.10 5.13
C PHE A 176 13.47 14.48 5.15
N SER A 177 14.17 14.85 4.07
CA SER A 177 14.87 16.14 4.01
C SER A 177 13.89 17.31 3.94
N PRO A 178 14.19 18.42 4.68
CA PRO A 178 13.52 19.70 4.49
C PRO A 178 13.95 20.34 3.16
N ALA A 179 13.25 21.38 2.71
CA ALA A 179 13.49 22.01 1.40
C ALA A 179 14.96 22.45 1.19
N GLY A 180 15.65 22.89 2.24
CA GLY A 180 17.05 23.32 2.13
C GLY A 180 18.08 22.20 2.01
N GLU A 181 17.70 20.95 2.31
CA GLU A 181 18.56 19.77 2.22
C GLU A 181 18.16 18.81 1.09
N THR A 182 16.94 18.95 0.56
CA THR A 182 16.45 18.10 -0.53
C THR A 182 17.29 18.29 -1.77
N THR A 183 17.98 17.23 -2.22
CA THR A 183 18.76 17.25 -3.46
C THR A 183 17.87 17.15 -4.68
N ASP A 184 18.34 17.67 -5.84
CA ASP A 184 17.63 17.51 -7.12
C ASP A 184 17.37 16.04 -7.44
N ALA A 185 18.32 15.15 -7.15
CA ALA A 185 18.17 13.71 -7.39
C ALA A 185 17.03 13.08 -6.57
N VAL A 186 16.86 13.45 -5.30
CA VAL A 186 15.74 13.00 -4.45
C VAL A 186 14.44 13.59 -4.98
N TRP A 187 14.43 14.90 -5.26
CA TRP A 187 13.25 15.59 -5.77
C TRP A 187 12.77 14.98 -7.08
N ASP A 188 13.63 14.91 -8.08
CA ASP A 188 13.30 14.41 -9.42
C ASP A 188 12.79 12.97 -9.38
N ARG A 189 13.46 12.10 -8.62
CA ARG A 189 13.05 10.70 -8.46
C ARG A 189 11.69 10.56 -7.83
N VAL A 190 11.42 11.27 -6.73
CA VAL A 190 10.14 11.18 -6.01
C VAL A 190 9.00 11.74 -6.85
N ILE A 191 9.20 12.89 -7.50
CA ILE A 191 8.20 13.50 -8.39
C ILE A 191 7.95 12.62 -9.61
N ALA A 192 9.00 12.05 -10.21
CA ALA A 192 8.85 11.16 -11.38
C ALA A 192 7.95 9.94 -11.06
N ILE A 193 8.20 9.29 -9.91
CA ILE A 193 7.50 8.05 -9.56
C ILE A 193 6.12 8.35 -8.94
N ASN A 194 6.04 9.27 -7.98
CA ASN A 194 4.82 9.46 -7.18
C ASN A 194 3.77 10.37 -7.86
N LEU A 195 4.18 11.18 -8.82
CA LEU A 195 3.29 12.17 -9.46
C LEU A 195 3.27 12.04 -10.99
N THR A 196 4.43 12.08 -11.63
CA THR A 196 4.49 12.09 -13.10
C THR A 196 4.05 10.77 -13.73
N ALA A 197 4.47 9.62 -13.17
CA ALA A 197 4.08 8.31 -13.68
C ALA A 197 2.56 8.05 -13.53
N PRO A 198 1.92 8.26 -12.37
CA PRO A 198 0.45 8.22 -12.25
C PRO A 198 -0.26 9.13 -13.25
N PHE A 199 0.18 10.37 -13.41
CA PHE A 199 -0.38 11.29 -14.41
C PHE A 199 -0.29 10.73 -15.84
N LYS A 200 0.85 10.17 -16.24
CA LYS A 200 1.03 9.58 -17.56
C LYS A 200 0.12 8.36 -17.77
N LEU A 201 -0.02 7.48 -16.77
CA LEU A 201 -0.94 6.36 -16.81
C LEU A 201 -2.39 6.82 -16.93
N MET A 202 -2.82 7.80 -16.13
CA MET A 202 -4.15 8.40 -16.26
C MET A 202 -4.39 8.91 -17.68
N ARG A 203 -3.43 9.67 -18.22
CA ARG A 203 -3.51 10.18 -19.59
C ARG A 203 -3.64 9.08 -20.64
N ALA A 204 -3.02 7.93 -20.41
CA ALA A 204 -3.06 6.79 -21.34
C ALA A 204 -4.38 6.02 -21.28
N VAL A 205 -5.00 5.86 -20.09
CA VAL A 205 -6.27 5.12 -19.93
C VAL A 205 -7.50 5.95 -20.23
N LEU A 206 -7.47 7.25 -20.01
CA LEU A 206 -8.62 8.14 -20.16
C LEU A 206 -9.29 8.08 -21.54
N PRO A 207 -8.58 8.05 -22.68
CA PRO A 207 -9.23 7.92 -23.99
C PRO A 207 -10.05 6.64 -24.15
N LEU A 208 -9.59 5.52 -23.56
CA LEU A 208 -10.30 4.24 -23.59
C LEU A 208 -11.54 4.25 -22.70
N MET A 209 -11.42 4.86 -21.50
CA MET A 209 -12.55 5.05 -20.59
C MET A 209 -13.59 6.02 -21.17
N GLU A 210 -13.16 7.09 -21.85
CA GLU A 210 -14.07 8.02 -22.54
C GLU A 210 -14.83 7.31 -23.65
N ALA A 211 -14.16 6.50 -24.47
CA ALA A 211 -14.79 5.72 -25.52
C ALA A 211 -15.82 4.69 -24.96
N ALA A 212 -15.55 4.14 -23.77
CA ALA A 212 -16.46 3.24 -23.06
C ALA A 212 -17.60 3.99 -22.34
N GLY A 213 -17.50 5.32 -22.15
CA GLY A 213 -18.45 6.11 -21.38
C GLY A 213 -18.46 5.82 -19.88
N SER A 214 -17.45 5.12 -19.37
CA SER A 214 -17.33 4.74 -17.96
C SER A 214 -15.88 4.47 -17.58
N GLY A 215 -15.54 4.68 -16.30
CA GLY A 215 -14.23 4.36 -15.77
C GLY A 215 -14.09 4.75 -14.30
N SER A 216 -13.13 4.12 -13.61
CA SER A 216 -12.80 4.47 -12.24
C SER A 216 -11.29 4.54 -12.05
N ILE A 217 -10.79 5.67 -11.57
CA ILE A 217 -9.37 5.88 -11.30
C ILE A 217 -9.17 6.18 -9.81
N LEU A 218 -8.22 5.50 -9.20
CA LEU A 218 -7.80 5.76 -7.84
C LEU A 218 -6.32 6.06 -7.77
N ASN A 219 -5.99 7.16 -7.12
CA ASN A 219 -4.62 7.56 -6.84
C ASN A 219 -4.32 7.42 -5.35
N VAL A 220 -3.25 6.73 -4.99
CA VAL A 220 -2.80 6.64 -3.60
C VAL A 220 -1.96 7.87 -3.26
N SER A 221 -2.54 8.75 -2.44
CA SER A 221 -1.86 9.85 -1.80
C SER A 221 -1.18 9.39 -0.51
N SER A 222 -1.30 10.12 0.57
CA SER A 222 -0.76 9.85 1.90
C SER A 222 -1.33 10.88 2.88
N GLU A 223 -1.18 10.64 4.17
CA GLU A 223 -1.26 11.67 5.21
C GLU A 223 -0.38 12.89 4.86
N ALA A 224 0.80 12.67 4.27
CA ALA A 224 1.67 13.74 3.76
C ALA A 224 1.08 14.54 2.59
N GLY A 225 -0.03 14.13 2.00
CA GLY A 225 -0.81 14.92 1.04
C GLY A 225 -1.88 15.79 1.69
N LEU A 226 -2.17 15.58 2.98
CA LEU A 226 -3.15 16.34 3.76
C LEU A 226 -2.51 17.42 4.64
N ARG A 227 -1.25 17.20 5.06
CA ARG A 227 -0.50 18.10 5.94
C ARG A 227 1.00 18.06 5.64
N GLY A 228 1.75 19.04 6.15
CA GLY A 228 3.18 19.18 5.88
C GLY A 228 4.12 18.51 6.88
N ASN A 229 3.62 17.77 7.87
CA ASN A 229 4.42 17.22 8.97
C ASN A 229 4.48 15.69 9.01
N ALA A 230 4.02 15.02 7.96
CA ALA A 230 3.98 13.55 7.91
C ALA A 230 5.16 12.93 7.15
N SER A 231 5.89 13.68 6.32
CA SER A 231 7.07 13.23 5.57
C SER A 231 7.96 14.40 5.17
N GLY A 232 9.05 14.11 4.44
CA GLY A 232 9.95 15.10 3.89
C GLY A 232 9.33 15.92 2.75
N ASN A 233 10.13 16.86 2.24
CA ASN A 233 9.65 17.88 1.31
C ASN A 233 9.21 17.33 -0.05
N ALA A 234 10.01 16.47 -0.67
CA ALA A 234 9.72 15.93 -2.01
C ALA A 234 8.49 15.00 -1.99
N TYR A 235 8.40 14.13 -0.97
CA TYR A 235 7.25 13.24 -0.80
C TYR A 235 5.97 14.04 -0.54
N THR A 236 6.01 14.99 0.39
CA THR A 236 4.89 15.88 0.70
C THR A 236 4.40 16.62 -0.54
N ALA A 237 5.30 17.20 -1.33
CA ALA A 237 4.96 17.88 -2.58
C ALA A 237 4.29 16.92 -3.58
N SER A 238 4.85 15.70 -3.75
CA SER A 238 4.30 14.71 -4.67
C SER A 238 2.87 14.26 -4.28
N LYS A 239 2.63 14.10 -2.96
CA LYS A 239 1.35 13.62 -2.43
C LYS A 239 0.26 14.70 -2.39
N HIS A 240 0.63 15.97 -2.22
CA HIS A 240 -0.27 17.10 -2.49
C HIS A 240 -0.56 17.25 -3.99
N GLY A 241 0.47 17.09 -4.84
CA GLY A 241 0.34 17.16 -6.29
C GLY A 241 -0.65 16.14 -6.85
N ILE A 242 -0.60 14.89 -6.40
CA ILE A 242 -1.51 13.85 -6.88
C ILE A 242 -2.96 14.10 -6.44
N ILE A 243 -3.19 14.74 -5.28
CA ILE A 243 -4.52 15.21 -4.88
C ILE A 243 -5.02 16.27 -5.86
N GLY A 244 -4.17 17.21 -6.25
CA GLY A 244 -4.52 18.23 -7.26
C GLY A 244 -4.90 17.62 -8.60
N VAL A 245 -4.10 16.65 -9.08
CA VAL A 245 -4.38 15.89 -10.32
C VAL A 245 -5.70 15.13 -10.21
N THR A 246 -5.96 14.48 -9.07
CA THR A 246 -7.21 13.75 -8.80
C THR A 246 -8.43 14.66 -8.92
N LYS A 247 -8.43 15.78 -8.22
CA LYS A 247 -9.57 16.73 -8.21
C LYS A 247 -9.81 17.35 -9.58
N SER A 248 -8.73 17.73 -10.28
CA SER A 248 -8.83 18.26 -11.64
C SER A 248 -9.44 17.25 -12.60
N ALA A 249 -8.94 16.00 -12.59
CA ALA A 249 -9.46 14.96 -13.46
C ALA A 249 -10.91 14.57 -13.11
N ALA A 250 -11.27 14.50 -11.83
CA ALA A 250 -12.63 14.25 -11.38
C ALA A 250 -13.62 15.28 -11.93
N PHE A 251 -13.26 16.57 -11.91
CA PHE A 251 -14.08 17.64 -12.47
C PHE A 251 -14.19 17.53 -13.98
N MET A 252 -13.07 17.35 -14.68
CA MET A 252 -13.02 17.36 -16.15
C MET A 252 -13.70 16.14 -16.78
N TYR A 253 -13.56 14.96 -16.17
CA TYR A 253 -14.02 13.69 -16.75
C TYR A 253 -15.30 13.14 -16.10
N GLY A 254 -15.78 13.72 -15.00
CA GLY A 254 -17.06 13.34 -14.38
C GLY A 254 -18.24 13.36 -15.34
N PRO A 255 -18.44 14.42 -16.19
CA PRO A 255 -19.49 14.44 -17.19
C PRO A 255 -19.39 13.34 -18.26
N LYS A 256 -18.25 12.66 -18.36
CA LYS A 256 -18.00 11.54 -19.29
C LYS A 256 -18.17 10.16 -18.64
N GLY A 257 -18.71 10.12 -17.41
CA GLY A 257 -18.94 8.87 -16.68
C GLY A 257 -17.69 8.31 -15.98
N ILE A 258 -16.61 9.10 -15.86
CA ILE A 258 -15.36 8.63 -15.26
C ILE A 258 -15.22 9.26 -13.87
N ARG A 259 -15.04 8.41 -12.84
CA ARG A 259 -14.76 8.82 -11.47
C ARG A 259 -13.25 8.80 -11.19
N VAL A 260 -12.76 9.81 -10.51
CA VAL A 260 -11.35 9.89 -10.10
C VAL A 260 -11.29 10.26 -8.62
N ASN A 261 -10.76 9.36 -7.81
CA ASN A 261 -10.69 9.53 -6.36
C ASN A 261 -9.26 9.29 -5.83
N SER A 262 -9.02 9.64 -4.59
CA SER A 262 -7.76 9.39 -3.90
C SER A 262 -8.00 8.76 -2.54
N VAL A 263 -7.10 7.87 -2.12
CA VAL A 263 -6.96 7.42 -0.74
C VAL A 263 -5.71 8.06 -0.16
N ALA A 264 -5.79 8.54 1.07
CA ALA A 264 -4.67 9.08 1.85
C ALA A 264 -4.39 8.12 3.04
N PRO A 265 -3.47 7.16 2.89
CA PRO A 265 -3.06 6.28 3.97
C PRO A 265 -2.32 7.03 5.08
N GLY A 266 -2.51 6.57 6.32
CA GLY A 266 -1.64 6.88 7.46
C GLY A 266 -0.45 5.93 7.55
N GLY A 267 -0.12 5.47 8.77
CA GLY A 267 0.88 4.42 8.97
C GLY A 267 0.38 3.08 8.44
N VAL A 268 1.14 2.45 7.55
CA VAL A 268 0.82 1.14 6.98
C VAL A 268 2.03 0.23 7.04
N ALA A 269 1.84 -0.97 7.58
CA ALA A 269 2.87 -2.01 7.62
C ALA A 269 3.10 -2.54 6.20
N THR A 270 4.05 -1.96 5.51
CA THR A 270 4.46 -2.36 4.15
C THR A 270 5.98 -2.47 4.06
N GLY A 271 6.45 -3.20 3.06
CA GLY A 271 7.88 -3.32 2.78
C GLY A 271 8.45 -2.16 1.95
N ILE A 272 7.90 -0.94 2.03
CA ILE A 272 8.51 0.21 1.36
C ILE A 272 9.86 0.50 2.01
N PRO A 273 10.98 0.44 1.24
CA PRO A 273 12.29 0.69 1.80
C PRO A 273 12.42 2.11 2.36
N MET A 274 13.00 2.23 3.54
CA MET A 274 13.46 3.53 4.03
C MET A 274 14.78 3.88 3.34
N PRO A 275 14.96 5.14 2.92
CA PRO A 275 16.22 5.59 2.33
C PRO A 275 17.41 5.40 3.29
N PRO A 276 18.59 5.01 2.80
CA PRO A 276 19.75 4.75 3.66
C PRO A 276 20.32 6.01 4.32
N ASN A 277 20.08 7.19 3.75
CA ASN A 277 20.65 8.47 4.19
C ASN A 277 19.53 9.45 4.52
N MET A 278 18.78 9.19 5.60
CA MET A 278 17.73 10.10 6.05
C MET A 278 18.33 11.37 6.66
N SER A 279 17.68 12.53 6.41
CA SER A 279 18.01 13.78 7.06
C SER A 279 17.86 13.65 8.59
N GLU A 280 18.90 13.93 9.33
CA GLU A 280 18.86 13.93 10.80
C GLU A 280 17.90 15.00 11.32
N TYR A 281 18.01 16.22 10.77
CA TYR A 281 17.13 17.33 11.15
C TYR A 281 15.66 17.01 10.80
N GLY A 282 15.41 16.54 9.58
CA GLY A 282 14.06 16.19 9.12
C GLY A 282 13.44 15.08 9.96
N SER A 283 14.18 13.99 10.18
CA SER A 283 13.74 12.87 11.02
C SER A 283 13.41 13.32 12.44
N GLY A 284 14.27 14.12 13.06
CA GLY A 284 14.02 14.65 14.40
C GLY A 284 12.77 15.55 14.49
N ARG A 285 12.49 16.33 13.43
CA ARG A 285 11.30 17.18 13.37
C ARG A 285 10.01 16.40 13.14
N LEU A 286 10.08 15.31 12.40
CA LEU A 286 8.92 14.46 12.09
C LEU A 286 8.57 13.47 13.21
N ALA A 287 9.56 13.05 13.99
CA ALA A 287 9.40 12.02 15.01
C ALA A 287 8.20 12.23 15.98
N PRO A 288 7.93 13.44 16.54
CA PRO A 288 6.78 13.64 17.43
C PRO A 288 5.44 13.34 16.76
N PHE A 289 5.31 13.65 15.46
CA PHE A 289 4.09 13.40 14.70
C PHE A 289 3.97 11.94 14.27
N GLN A 290 5.08 11.28 13.96
CA GLN A 290 5.11 9.84 13.68
C GLN A 290 4.76 9.03 14.94
N GLN A 291 5.15 9.49 16.12
CA GLN A 291 4.77 8.87 17.40
C GLN A 291 3.26 9.03 17.71
N SER A 292 2.58 10.00 17.10
CA SER A 292 1.14 10.19 17.24
C SER A 292 0.30 9.33 16.28
N ILE A 293 0.91 8.47 15.46
CA ILE A 293 0.16 7.51 14.60
C ILE A 293 -0.70 6.64 15.51
N PRO A 294 -2.05 6.70 15.40
CA PRO A 294 -2.93 6.03 16.36
C PRO A 294 -2.90 4.51 16.20
N THR A 295 -2.85 4.05 14.95
CA THR A 295 -2.76 2.63 14.59
C THR A 295 -1.99 2.48 13.28
N VAL A 296 -1.21 1.42 13.17
CA VAL A 296 -0.60 1.02 11.90
C VAL A 296 -1.53 0.03 11.22
N ALA A 297 -1.98 0.36 10.01
CA ALA A 297 -2.86 -0.49 9.21
C ALA A 297 -2.07 -1.61 8.51
N THR A 298 -2.74 -2.69 8.13
CA THR A 298 -2.20 -3.66 7.18
C THR A 298 -2.47 -3.22 5.73
N ALA A 299 -1.79 -3.84 4.77
CA ALA A 299 -2.01 -3.57 3.36
C ALA A 299 -3.45 -3.93 2.92
N GLU A 300 -4.05 -4.95 3.53
CA GLU A 300 -5.42 -5.41 3.27
C GLU A 300 -6.46 -4.39 3.72
N HIS A 301 -6.22 -3.65 4.80
CA HIS A 301 -7.10 -2.54 5.23
C HIS A 301 -7.17 -1.46 4.14
N LEU A 302 -6.04 -1.14 3.55
CA LEU A 302 -5.96 -0.17 2.45
C LEU A 302 -6.59 -0.71 1.17
N ALA A 303 -6.38 -2.00 0.86
CA ALA A 303 -7.01 -2.66 -0.27
C ALA A 303 -8.55 -2.61 -0.16
N ALA A 304 -9.10 -2.70 1.06
CA ALA A 304 -10.54 -2.55 1.28
C ALA A 304 -11.05 -1.15 0.89
N SER A 305 -10.36 -0.09 1.31
CA SER A 305 -10.70 1.29 0.96
C SER A 305 -10.54 1.55 -0.56
N ILE A 306 -9.46 1.02 -1.16
CA ILE A 306 -9.16 1.18 -2.58
C ILE A 306 -10.22 0.48 -3.43
N THR A 307 -10.51 -0.79 -3.16
CA THR A 307 -11.50 -1.57 -3.94
C THR A 307 -12.91 -1.01 -3.80
N PHE A 308 -13.28 -0.47 -2.63
CA PHE A 308 -14.54 0.26 -2.47
C PHE A 308 -14.62 1.46 -3.44
N LEU A 309 -13.63 2.34 -3.46
CA LEU A 309 -13.65 3.54 -4.32
C LEU A 309 -13.55 3.21 -5.81
N LEU A 310 -12.90 2.10 -6.19
CA LEU A 310 -12.85 1.65 -7.58
C LEU A 310 -14.16 1.04 -8.05
N SER A 311 -14.89 0.36 -7.17
CA SER A 311 -16.11 -0.38 -7.50
C SER A 311 -17.34 0.52 -7.70
N ASP A 312 -18.43 -0.09 -8.17
CA ASP A 312 -19.72 0.58 -8.36
C ASP A 312 -20.41 0.96 -7.04
N ASP A 313 -19.95 0.41 -5.89
CA ASP A 313 -20.41 0.85 -4.57
C ASP A 313 -20.11 2.34 -4.32
N ALA A 314 -19.11 2.90 -5.02
CA ALA A 314 -18.74 4.31 -4.97
C ALA A 314 -19.33 5.15 -6.12
N VAL A 315 -20.43 4.74 -6.72
CA VAL A 315 -21.04 5.33 -7.92
C VAL A 315 -21.24 6.85 -7.83
N ASN A 316 -21.53 7.40 -6.66
CA ASN A 316 -21.74 8.84 -6.43
C ASN A 316 -20.53 9.51 -5.74
N ILE A 317 -19.36 8.88 -5.72
CA ILE A 317 -18.14 9.43 -5.11
C ILE A 317 -17.16 9.78 -6.22
N ASN A 318 -16.89 11.10 -6.38
CA ASN A 318 -15.96 11.62 -7.38
C ASN A 318 -15.19 12.83 -6.82
N GLY A 319 -13.87 12.83 -6.94
CA GLY A 319 -12.99 13.88 -6.44
C GLY A 319 -12.70 13.82 -4.93
N VAL A 320 -13.09 12.75 -4.24
CA VAL A 320 -12.82 12.60 -2.80
C VAL A 320 -11.34 12.30 -2.55
N VAL A 321 -10.85 12.79 -1.42
CA VAL A 321 -9.62 12.33 -0.79
C VAL A 321 -10.03 11.63 0.51
N LEU A 322 -10.06 10.31 0.48
CA LEU A 322 -10.45 9.49 1.61
C LEU A 322 -9.25 9.24 2.52
N ALA A 323 -9.24 9.84 3.70
CA ALA A 323 -8.28 9.48 4.74
C ALA A 323 -8.55 8.03 5.21
N SER A 324 -7.54 7.17 5.12
CA SER A 324 -7.57 5.78 5.60
C SER A 324 -6.37 5.58 6.52
N ASP A 325 -6.43 6.21 7.70
CA ASP A 325 -5.29 6.55 8.55
C ASP A 325 -5.53 6.28 10.04
N GLY A 326 -6.63 5.60 10.39
CA GLY A 326 -6.99 5.32 11.79
C GLY A 326 -7.36 6.57 12.59
N GLY A 327 -7.64 7.70 11.92
CA GLY A 327 -7.98 8.98 12.55
C GLY A 327 -6.77 9.89 12.79
N TRP A 328 -5.59 9.59 12.22
CA TRP A 328 -4.40 10.41 12.39
C TRP A 328 -4.59 11.83 11.85
N SER A 329 -5.31 12.01 10.75
CA SER A 329 -5.56 13.33 10.14
C SER A 329 -6.47 14.26 10.94
N VAL A 330 -7.19 13.74 11.95
CA VAL A 330 -8.13 14.49 12.78
C VAL A 330 -7.64 14.73 14.21
N GLN A 331 -6.35 14.48 14.46
CA GLN A 331 -5.66 14.78 15.70
C GLN A 331 -5.02 16.17 15.70
#